data_b6407d0ba7c8a6ee784f12b547ea9e0c
#
_entry.id   b6407d0ba7c8a6ee784f12b547ea9e0c
#
_cell.length_a   1.000
_cell.length_b   1.000
_cell.length_c   1.000
_cell.angle_alpha   90.00
_cell.angle_beta   90.00
_cell.angle_gamma   90.00
#
_symmetry.space_group_name_H-M   'P 1'
#
loop_
_entity.id
_entity.type
_entity.pdbx_description
1 polymer ?
#
loop_
_entity_poly.entity_id
_entity_poly.type
_entity_poly.pdbx_seq_one_letter_code
_entity_poly.pdbx_strand_id
1 'polypeptide(L)'
;AMAKGANVDKLAAEFADELDNLGVRVAALEKKADNVKITGEVRYHYADNDKDVEPGYATALRSRIWVNGQINDDWKYTGMIENSQNLKDNVGNENTSFQRAYVNGKLGGVAVQAGRSQLTLVDGNLYDTRYDGISASYGKDVKVTAFYGKPTNQNKALHTEDEELKLEVGFDKVYGAKVDAKIGVVNATAGYTVFKDGTYSEYEWDTYR
;
A
#
# COMPACT_ATOMS: atom_id res chain seq x y z
N ALA A 1 -68.24 11.39 8.37
CA ALA A 1 -67.26 11.32 7.26
C ALA A 1 -66.07 12.23 7.48
N MET A 2 -66.23 13.45 8.03
CA MET A 2 -65.10 14.40 8.26
C MET A 2 -64.10 13.95 9.33
N ALA A 3 -64.51 13.23 10.38
CA ALA A 3 -63.62 12.76 11.42
C ALA A 3 -62.64 11.65 10.96
N LYS A 4 -62.98 10.89 9.92
CA LYS A 4 -62.08 9.88 9.34
C LYS A 4 -60.97 10.48 8.46
N GLY A 5 -61.27 11.60 7.78
CA GLY A 5 -60.28 12.29 6.96
C GLY A 5 -59.17 12.91 7.80
N ALA A 6 -59.52 13.61 8.88
CA ALA A 6 -58.57 14.25 9.77
C ALA A 6 -57.60 13.24 10.49
N ASN A 7 -58.05 12.02 10.75
CA ASN A 7 -57.19 10.96 11.30
C ASN A 7 -56.25 10.37 10.26
N VAL A 8 -56.65 10.27 9.01
CA VAL A 8 -55.79 9.77 7.94
C VAL A 8 -54.69 10.79 7.62
N ASP A 9 -55.07 12.09 7.59
CA ASP A 9 -54.10 13.16 7.31
C ASP A 9 -53.05 13.27 8.45
N LYS A 10 -53.49 13.11 9.70
CA LYS A 10 -52.59 13.10 10.86
C LYS A 10 -51.64 11.88 10.82
N LEU A 11 -52.18 10.71 10.50
CA LEU A 11 -51.39 9.49 10.37
C LEU A 11 -50.38 9.60 9.22
N ALA A 12 -50.78 10.19 8.09
CA ALA A 12 -49.89 10.43 6.94
C ALA A 12 -48.77 11.40 7.28
N ALA A 13 -49.03 12.45 8.06
CA ALA A 13 -48.00 13.38 8.53
C ALA A 13 -47.04 12.71 9.53
N GLU A 14 -47.54 11.90 10.49
CA GLU A 14 -46.68 11.14 11.42
C GLU A 14 -45.79 10.14 10.66
N PHE A 15 -46.30 9.43 9.66
CA PHE A 15 -45.48 8.53 8.84
C PHE A 15 -44.48 9.27 7.99
N ALA A 16 -44.76 10.46 7.47
CA ALA A 16 -43.83 11.26 6.72
C ALA A 16 -42.66 11.71 7.61
N ASP A 17 -42.94 12.17 8.83
CA ASP A 17 -41.92 12.56 9.79
C ASP A 17 -41.05 11.38 10.26
N GLU A 18 -41.63 10.19 10.43
CA GLU A 18 -40.88 8.97 10.77
C GLU A 18 -39.98 8.51 9.59
N LEU A 19 -40.47 8.58 8.36
CA LEU A 19 -39.70 8.27 7.16
C LEU A 19 -38.51 9.22 6.98
N ASP A 20 -38.74 10.52 7.23
CA ASP A 20 -37.66 11.53 7.15
C ASP A 20 -36.58 11.28 8.21
N ASN A 21 -37.03 11.01 9.45
CA ASN A 21 -36.12 10.63 10.54
C ASN A 21 -35.36 9.32 10.27
N LEU A 22 -36.02 8.32 9.68
CA LEU A 22 -35.37 7.08 9.24
C LEU A 22 -34.35 7.36 8.14
N GLY A 23 -34.70 8.19 7.15
CA GLY A 23 -33.80 8.61 6.07
C GLY A 23 -32.54 9.27 6.58
N VAL A 24 -32.65 10.20 7.54
CA VAL A 24 -31.52 10.86 8.18
C VAL A 24 -30.65 9.85 8.96
N ARG A 25 -31.27 8.91 9.68
CA ARG A 25 -30.55 7.87 10.44
C ARG A 25 -29.84 6.88 9.52
N VAL A 26 -30.48 6.48 8.42
CA VAL A 26 -29.87 5.60 7.42
C VAL A 26 -28.69 6.30 6.74
N ALA A 27 -28.84 7.56 6.32
CA ALA A 27 -27.73 8.33 5.74
C ALA A 27 -26.57 8.51 6.72
N ALA A 28 -26.85 8.71 8.02
CA ALA A 28 -25.80 8.79 9.04
C ALA A 28 -25.11 7.44 9.31
N LEU A 29 -25.84 6.32 9.20
CA LEU A 29 -25.30 4.97 9.31
C LEU A 29 -24.50 4.58 8.09
N GLU A 30 -24.98 4.89 6.89
CA GLU A 30 -24.23 4.71 5.65
C GLU A 30 -22.90 5.48 5.65
N LYS A 31 -22.96 6.76 6.07
CA LYS A 31 -21.75 7.59 6.20
C LYS A 31 -20.73 7.03 7.22
N LYS A 32 -21.21 6.31 8.26
CA LYS A 32 -20.35 5.64 9.23
C LYS A 32 -19.89 4.26 8.78
N ALA A 33 -20.70 3.53 8.05
CA ALA A 33 -20.37 2.20 7.54
C ALA A 33 -19.30 2.25 6.44
N ASP A 34 -19.31 3.30 5.62
CA ASP A 34 -18.35 3.48 4.52
C ASP A 34 -16.98 4.02 4.94
N ASN A 35 -16.77 4.34 6.22
CA ASN A 35 -15.50 4.90 6.68
C ASN A 35 -14.35 3.91 6.65
N VAL A 36 -14.62 2.60 6.68
CA VAL A 36 -13.60 1.55 6.63
C VAL A 36 -14.03 0.46 5.67
N LYS A 37 -13.24 0.29 4.60
CA LYS A 37 -13.40 -0.78 3.62
C LYS A 37 -12.31 -1.83 3.83
N ILE A 38 -12.71 -3.08 4.05
CA ILE A 38 -11.82 -4.22 4.18
C ILE A 38 -11.98 -5.09 2.93
N THR A 39 -10.87 -5.43 2.30
CA THR A 39 -10.81 -6.34 1.16
C THR A 39 -9.67 -7.32 1.33
N GLY A 40 -9.70 -8.45 0.64
CA GLY A 40 -8.65 -9.45 0.74
C GLY A 40 -8.39 -10.14 -0.58
N GLU A 41 -7.20 -10.72 -0.67
CA GLU A 41 -6.80 -11.63 -1.73
C GLU A 41 -6.08 -12.83 -1.13
N VAL A 42 -6.23 -13.97 -1.77
CA VAL A 42 -5.51 -15.20 -1.45
C VAL A 42 -4.85 -15.71 -2.72
N ARG A 43 -3.58 -16.09 -2.60
CA ARG A 43 -2.82 -16.72 -3.68
C ARG A 43 -2.27 -18.05 -3.18
N TYR A 44 -2.66 -19.12 -3.84
CA TYR A 44 -2.01 -20.43 -3.71
C TYR A 44 -0.92 -20.56 -4.77
N HIS A 45 0.21 -21.07 -4.39
CA HIS A 45 1.33 -21.34 -5.27
C HIS A 45 1.77 -22.79 -5.11
N TYR A 46 1.90 -23.48 -6.23
CA TYR A 46 2.49 -24.81 -6.32
C TYR A 46 3.56 -24.79 -7.41
N ALA A 47 4.71 -25.27 -7.11
CA ALA A 47 5.78 -25.46 -8.07
C ALA A 47 6.37 -26.86 -7.87
N ASP A 48 6.53 -27.59 -8.95
CA ASP A 48 7.20 -28.87 -9.01
C ASP A 48 8.51 -28.71 -9.77
N ASN A 49 9.58 -29.24 -9.23
CA ASN A 49 10.90 -29.20 -9.85
C ASN A 49 11.33 -30.64 -10.16
N ASP A 50 11.16 -31.01 -11.42
CA ASP A 50 11.49 -32.34 -11.96
C ASP A 50 12.96 -32.42 -12.43
N LYS A 51 13.85 -31.61 -11.87
CA LYS A 51 15.26 -31.66 -12.21
C LYS A 51 15.98 -32.77 -11.40
N ASP A 52 16.83 -33.52 -12.10
CA ASP A 52 17.58 -34.69 -11.63
C ASP A 52 18.48 -34.46 -10.39
N VAL A 53 18.65 -33.22 -9.94
CA VAL A 53 19.56 -32.91 -8.85
C VAL A 53 18.90 -32.91 -7.49
N GLU A 54 17.66 -32.43 -7.37
CA GLU A 54 16.81 -32.62 -6.17
C GLU A 54 15.33 -32.53 -6.58
N PRO A 55 14.65 -33.64 -6.82
CA PRO A 55 13.22 -33.63 -7.08
C PRO A 55 12.49 -33.10 -5.84
N GLY A 56 11.75 -32.06 -6.00
CA GLY A 56 11.02 -31.44 -4.91
C GLY A 56 9.90 -30.54 -5.37
N TYR A 57 8.85 -30.48 -4.58
CA TYR A 57 7.78 -29.53 -4.79
C TYR A 57 7.81 -28.43 -3.72
N ALA A 58 7.36 -27.27 -4.08
CA ALA A 58 7.10 -26.17 -3.16
C ALA A 58 5.63 -25.82 -3.20
N THR A 59 5.02 -25.58 -2.05
CA THR A 59 3.64 -25.14 -1.97
C THR A 59 3.50 -24.07 -0.90
N ALA A 60 2.85 -22.98 -1.25
CA ALA A 60 2.70 -21.83 -0.40
C ALA A 60 1.32 -21.17 -0.54
N LEU A 61 0.86 -20.59 0.54
CA LEU A 61 -0.34 -19.78 0.59
C LEU A 61 0.03 -18.36 1.03
N ARG A 62 -0.37 -17.37 0.26
CA ARG A 62 -0.24 -15.95 0.62
C ARG A 62 -1.62 -15.33 0.74
N SER A 63 -1.89 -14.75 1.88
CA SER A 63 -3.12 -13.99 2.16
C SER A 63 -2.78 -12.53 2.38
N ARG A 64 -3.57 -11.63 1.81
CA ARG A 64 -3.47 -10.19 2.01
C ARG A 64 -4.80 -9.63 2.44
N ILE A 65 -4.78 -8.77 3.42
CA ILE A 65 -5.94 -8.02 3.89
C ILE A 65 -5.62 -6.54 3.77
N TRP A 66 -6.44 -5.83 3.01
CA TRP A 66 -6.38 -4.39 2.85
C TRP A 66 -7.42 -3.73 3.74
N VAL A 67 -7.01 -2.71 4.46
CA VAL A 67 -7.86 -1.86 5.28
C VAL A 67 -7.73 -0.44 4.78
N ASN A 68 -8.77 0.11 4.21
CA ASN A 68 -8.83 1.48 3.74
C ASN A 68 -9.85 2.23 4.60
N GLY A 69 -9.42 3.26 5.30
CA GLY A 69 -10.26 4.03 6.21
C GLY A 69 -10.19 5.52 5.92
N GLN A 70 -11.32 6.19 5.98
CA GLN A 70 -11.36 7.65 5.96
C GLN A 70 -11.19 8.17 7.39
N ILE A 71 -10.18 9.00 7.62
CA ILE A 71 -9.89 9.62 8.92
C ILE A 71 -10.77 10.86 9.09
N ASN A 72 -10.77 11.71 8.05
CA ASN A 72 -11.61 12.89 7.93
C ASN A 72 -11.77 13.25 6.45
N ASP A 73 -12.34 14.41 6.14
CA ASP A 73 -12.64 14.82 4.75
C ASP A 73 -11.37 14.93 3.87
N ASP A 74 -10.23 15.26 4.47
CA ASP A 74 -8.96 15.47 3.76
C ASP A 74 -7.99 14.28 3.85
N TRP A 75 -8.15 13.37 4.81
CA TRP A 75 -7.18 12.33 5.13
C TRP A 75 -7.78 10.92 5.10
N LYS A 76 -7.03 10.01 4.50
CA LYS A 76 -7.33 8.56 4.42
C LYS A 76 -6.15 7.76 4.92
N TYR A 77 -6.45 6.59 5.50
CA TYR A 77 -5.49 5.57 5.87
C TYR A 77 -5.57 4.39 4.92
N THR A 78 -4.44 3.81 4.59
CA THR A 78 -4.34 2.53 3.88
C THR A 78 -3.38 1.62 4.62
N GLY A 79 -3.87 0.46 5.02
CA GLY A 79 -3.08 -0.64 5.58
C GLY A 79 -3.18 -1.88 4.71
N MET A 80 -2.10 -2.65 4.61
CA MET A 80 -2.10 -3.98 4.04
C MET A 80 -1.27 -4.91 4.91
N ILE A 81 -1.93 -5.94 5.42
CA ILE A 81 -1.31 -7.04 6.15
C ILE A 81 -1.14 -8.20 5.17
N GLU A 82 0.03 -8.78 5.13
CA GLU A 82 0.32 -9.98 4.36
C GLU A 82 0.75 -11.09 5.30
N ASN A 83 0.16 -12.27 5.11
CA ASN A 83 0.59 -13.51 5.73
C ASN A 83 1.05 -14.47 4.63
N SER A 84 2.21 -15.07 4.80
CA SER A 84 2.77 -16.06 3.89
C SER A 84 3.08 -17.34 4.66
N GLN A 85 2.53 -18.44 4.19
CA GLN A 85 2.67 -19.77 4.76
C GLN A 85 3.34 -20.70 3.76
N ASN A 86 4.37 -21.41 4.18
CA ASN A 86 4.92 -22.55 3.45
C ASN A 86 4.16 -23.81 3.89
N LEU A 87 3.40 -24.41 2.97
CA LEU A 87 2.54 -25.55 3.31
C LEU A 87 3.26 -26.90 3.27
N LYS A 88 4.39 -26.98 2.56
CA LYS A 88 5.19 -28.23 2.51
C LYS A 88 5.92 -28.48 3.82
N ASP A 89 6.62 -27.46 4.29
CA ASP A 89 7.50 -27.53 5.46
C ASP A 89 6.96 -26.70 6.61
N ASN A 90 5.63 -26.59 6.68
CA ASN A 90 4.99 -25.75 7.69
C ASN A 90 5.16 -26.36 9.08
N VAL A 91 6.08 -25.80 9.81
CA VAL A 91 6.31 -26.05 11.24
C VAL A 91 5.84 -24.88 12.12
N GLY A 92 4.84 -24.15 11.66
CA GLY A 92 4.33 -22.97 12.35
C GLY A 92 5.14 -21.69 12.08
N ASN A 93 6.04 -21.67 11.12
CA ASN A 93 6.78 -20.48 10.70
C ASN A 93 5.94 -19.67 9.73
N GLU A 94 5.11 -18.81 10.28
CA GLU A 94 4.26 -17.90 9.53
C GLU A 94 4.83 -16.47 9.59
N ASN A 95 5.02 -15.88 8.42
CA ASN A 95 5.39 -14.47 8.33
C ASN A 95 4.15 -13.61 8.14
N THR A 96 3.81 -12.85 9.16
CA THR A 96 2.74 -11.84 9.09
C THR A 96 3.34 -10.46 9.29
N SER A 97 3.12 -9.57 8.34
CA SER A 97 3.70 -8.23 8.40
C SER A 97 2.83 -7.18 7.72
N PHE A 98 2.96 -5.93 8.16
CA PHE A 98 2.41 -4.79 7.44
C PHE A 98 3.27 -4.47 6.22
N GLN A 99 2.72 -4.75 5.05
CA GLN A 99 3.35 -4.44 3.77
C GLN A 99 3.09 -3.00 3.35
N ARG A 100 1.98 -2.42 3.79
CA ARG A 100 1.59 -1.03 3.60
C ARG A 100 0.97 -0.51 4.90
N ALA A 101 1.31 0.69 5.28
CA ALA A 101 0.73 1.38 6.42
C ALA A 101 1.01 2.89 6.27
N TYR A 102 0.14 3.60 5.60
CA TYR A 102 0.34 5.01 5.31
C TYR A 102 -0.95 5.81 5.36
N VAL A 103 -0.80 7.08 5.56
CA VAL A 103 -1.86 8.07 5.41
C VAL A 103 -1.61 8.89 4.15
N ASN A 104 -2.66 9.26 3.47
CA ASN A 104 -2.62 10.18 2.35
C ASN A 104 -3.73 11.21 2.47
N GLY A 105 -3.45 12.44 2.09
CA GLY A 105 -4.39 13.53 2.20
C GLY A 105 -3.90 14.80 1.54
N LYS A 106 -4.56 15.90 1.86
CA LYS A 106 -4.26 17.23 1.34
C LYS A 106 -3.96 18.20 2.47
N LEU A 107 -2.95 19.00 2.27
CA LEU A 107 -2.56 20.09 3.16
C LEU A 107 -2.36 21.35 2.32
N GLY A 108 -3.30 22.30 2.38
CA GLY A 108 -3.20 23.55 1.63
C GLY A 108 -3.03 23.37 0.12
N GLY A 109 -3.70 22.36 -0.49
CA GLY A 109 -3.59 22.05 -1.91
C GLY A 109 -2.43 21.13 -2.29
N VAL A 110 -1.50 20.86 -1.39
CA VAL A 110 -0.42 19.88 -1.56
C VAL A 110 -0.95 18.50 -1.18
N ALA A 111 -0.79 17.51 -2.07
CA ALA A 111 -1.08 16.12 -1.73
C ALA A 111 0.11 15.53 -0.96
N VAL A 112 -0.17 14.96 0.22
CA VAL A 112 0.83 14.38 1.11
C VAL A 112 0.54 12.91 1.32
N GLN A 113 1.58 12.08 1.27
CA GLN A 113 1.53 10.68 1.67
C GLN A 113 2.65 10.43 2.67
N ALA A 114 2.34 9.78 3.79
CA ALA A 114 3.31 9.51 4.85
C ALA A 114 3.11 8.11 5.46
N GLY A 115 4.21 7.39 5.66
CA GLY A 115 4.24 6.03 6.19
C GLY A 115 4.84 5.03 5.23
N ARG A 116 4.56 3.74 5.46
CA ARG A 116 5.04 2.64 4.62
C ARG A 116 4.22 2.51 3.34
N SER A 117 4.76 2.98 2.25
CA SER A 117 4.10 2.99 0.94
C SER A 117 5.02 2.47 -0.17
N GLN A 118 4.51 2.40 -1.39
CA GLN A 118 5.31 2.11 -2.59
C GLN A 118 5.95 3.39 -3.09
N LEU A 119 7.24 3.34 -3.37
CA LEU A 119 7.94 4.34 -4.15
C LEU A 119 8.29 3.75 -5.51
N THR A 120 7.74 4.34 -6.57
CA THR A 120 8.02 3.94 -7.95
C THR A 120 8.71 5.08 -8.66
N LEU A 121 9.91 4.83 -9.16
CA LEU A 121 10.72 5.80 -9.88
C LEU A 121 11.02 5.27 -11.29
N VAL A 122 10.83 6.13 -12.31
CA VAL A 122 11.06 5.82 -13.72
C VAL A 122 10.30 4.54 -14.12
N ASP A 123 8.98 4.55 -13.87
CA ASP A 123 8.05 3.43 -14.17
C ASP A 123 8.53 2.06 -13.62
N GLY A 124 9.25 2.10 -12.50
CA GLY A 124 9.80 0.91 -11.84
C GLY A 124 11.18 0.47 -12.32
N ASN A 125 11.72 1.09 -13.37
CA ASN A 125 13.04 0.72 -13.90
C ASN A 125 14.21 1.09 -12.98
N LEU A 126 14.06 2.18 -12.21
CA LEU A 126 15.09 2.61 -11.26
C LEU A 126 14.82 2.08 -9.85
N TYR A 127 13.58 2.17 -9.41
CA TYR A 127 13.17 1.75 -8.07
C TYR A 127 11.66 1.47 -8.04
N ASP A 128 11.28 0.31 -7.56
CA ASP A 128 9.88 -0.09 -7.40
C ASP A 128 9.72 -1.00 -6.18
N THR A 129 9.85 -0.42 -5.01
CA THR A 129 9.67 -1.17 -3.76
C THR A 129 9.11 -0.29 -2.65
N ARG A 130 8.90 -0.89 -1.49
CA ARG A 130 8.40 -0.19 -0.32
C ARG A 130 9.47 0.73 0.28
N TYR A 131 8.98 1.83 0.83
CA TYR A 131 9.80 2.70 1.67
C TYR A 131 8.96 3.23 2.84
N ASP A 132 9.60 3.51 3.93
CA ASP A 132 9.03 4.21 5.08
C ASP A 132 9.43 5.69 4.95
N GLY A 133 8.46 6.52 4.56
CA GLY A 133 8.80 7.88 4.21
C GLY A 133 7.61 8.80 4.05
N ILE A 134 7.92 9.96 3.52
CA ILE A 134 6.95 11.01 3.19
C ILE A 134 7.15 11.46 1.76
N SER A 135 6.08 11.71 1.06
CA SER A 135 6.09 12.42 -0.22
C SER A 135 5.06 13.55 -0.22
N ALA A 136 5.40 14.62 -0.93
CA ALA A 136 4.53 15.77 -1.13
C ALA A 136 4.48 16.09 -2.62
N SER A 137 3.28 16.25 -3.16
CA SER A 137 3.04 16.49 -4.59
C SER A 137 2.17 17.73 -4.78
N TYR A 138 2.51 18.51 -5.78
CA TYR A 138 1.73 19.67 -6.19
C TYR A 138 1.65 19.79 -7.70
N GLY A 139 0.51 20.25 -8.20
CA GLY A 139 0.25 20.43 -9.62
C GLY A 139 -0.72 19.39 -10.19
N LYS A 140 -1.15 19.60 -11.42
CA LYS A 140 -2.13 18.75 -12.12
C LYS A 140 -1.55 18.24 -13.43
N ASP A 141 -1.46 19.07 -14.45
CA ASP A 141 -0.91 18.68 -15.77
C ASP A 141 0.63 18.62 -15.74
N VAL A 142 1.24 19.47 -14.93
CA VAL A 142 2.63 19.36 -14.52
C VAL A 142 2.62 19.15 -13.01
N LYS A 143 3.04 17.97 -12.57
CA LYS A 143 3.05 17.58 -11.17
C LYS A 143 4.48 17.43 -10.67
N VAL A 144 4.82 18.22 -9.66
CA VAL A 144 6.09 18.10 -8.95
C VAL A 144 5.88 17.25 -7.69
N THR A 145 6.75 16.29 -7.46
CA THR A 145 6.73 15.43 -6.27
C THR A 145 8.11 15.43 -5.64
N ALA A 146 8.18 15.79 -4.36
CA ALA A 146 9.36 15.59 -3.54
C ALA A 146 9.12 14.42 -2.57
N PHE A 147 10.17 13.66 -2.26
CA PHE A 147 10.07 12.50 -1.37
C PHE A 147 11.35 12.33 -0.54
N TYR A 148 11.15 11.75 0.65
CA TYR A 148 12.22 11.40 1.56
C TYR A 148 11.80 10.19 2.38
N GLY A 149 12.68 9.21 2.55
CA GLY A 149 12.39 8.03 3.36
C GLY A 149 13.51 7.02 3.42
N LYS A 150 13.18 5.88 4.00
CA LYS A 150 14.05 4.72 4.15
C LYS A 150 13.49 3.53 3.37
N PRO A 151 14.27 2.89 2.49
CA PRO A 151 13.86 1.65 1.83
C PRO A 151 13.60 0.54 2.85
N THR A 152 12.53 -0.23 2.69
CA THR A 152 12.17 -1.31 3.63
C THR A 152 12.74 -2.67 3.26
N ASN A 153 13.04 -2.90 1.98
CA ASN A 153 13.70 -4.10 1.49
C ASN A 153 15.06 -3.68 0.91
N GLN A 154 16.07 -3.76 1.73
CA GLN A 154 17.40 -3.27 1.39
C GLN A 154 18.25 -4.30 0.65
N ASN A 155 17.89 -5.57 0.76
CA ASN A 155 18.68 -6.66 0.22
C ASN A 155 18.22 -7.00 -1.20
N LYS A 156 18.55 -6.17 -2.16
CA LYS A 156 18.70 -6.65 -3.53
C LYS A 156 20.14 -7.15 -3.66
N ALA A 157 20.31 -8.45 -3.53
CA ALA A 157 21.53 -9.07 -4.00
C ALA A 157 21.69 -8.71 -5.48
N LEU A 158 22.72 -7.94 -5.83
CA LEU A 158 23.18 -7.88 -7.19
C LEU A 158 23.71 -9.29 -7.47
N HIS A 159 22.94 -10.08 -8.22
CA HIS A 159 23.44 -11.32 -8.77
C HIS A 159 24.56 -10.98 -9.74
N THR A 160 25.78 -11.07 -9.26
CA THR A 160 26.93 -11.27 -10.15
C THR A 160 26.97 -12.77 -10.44
N GLU A 161 27.33 -13.15 -11.64
CA GLU A 161 27.45 -14.56 -12.07
C GLU A 161 28.48 -15.35 -11.23
N ASP A 162 29.27 -14.69 -10.43
CA ASP A 162 30.18 -15.29 -9.46
C ASP A 162 29.48 -15.42 -8.11
N GLU A 163 29.15 -16.65 -7.73
CA GLU A 163 28.50 -17.01 -6.45
C GLU A 163 29.26 -16.55 -5.19
N GLU A 164 30.50 -16.11 -5.32
CA GLU A 164 31.37 -15.71 -4.21
C GLU A 164 31.23 -14.24 -3.79
N LEU A 165 30.60 -13.38 -4.58
CA LEU A 165 30.46 -11.95 -4.27
C LEU A 165 28.98 -11.55 -4.06
N LYS A 166 28.41 -11.87 -2.92
CA LYS A 166 27.12 -11.32 -2.49
C LYS A 166 27.33 -9.90 -1.98
N LEU A 167 27.34 -8.93 -2.86
CA LEU A 167 27.29 -7.51 -2.49
C LEU A 167 25.84 -7.18 -2.10
N GLU A 168 25.54 -7.20 -0.81
CA GLU A 168 24.32 -6.63 -0.27
C GLU A 168 24.48 -5.10 -0.20
N VAL A 169 23.96 -4.39 -1.20
CA VAL A 169 23.91 -2.93 -1.16
C VAL A 169 22.66 -2.51 -0.40
N GLY A 170 22.82 -2.15 0.86
CA GLY A 170 21.77 -1.55 1.68
C GLY A 170 21.76 -0.04 1.52
N PHE A 171 20.61 0.53 1.16
CA PHE A 171 20.41 1.98 1.21
C PHE A 171 19.76 2.35 2.54
N ASP A 172 20.35 3.31 3.24
CA ASP A 172 19.80 3.83 4.50
C ASP A 172 18.74 4.91 4.26
N LYS A 173 18.91 5.67 3.19
CA LYS A 173 17.98 6.76 2.83
C LYS A 173 17.80 6.87 1.32
N VAL A 174 16.58 7.25 0.94
CA VAL A 174 16.25 7.66 -0.43
C VAL A 174 15.52 9.00 -0.38
N TYR A 175 15.96 9.94 -1.19
CA TYR A 175 15.28 11.23 -1.31
C TYR A 175 15.50 11.85 -2.68
N GLY A 176 14.59 12.72 -3.06
CA GLY A 176 14.66 13.37 -4.36
C GLY A 176 13.41 14.13 -4.72
N ALA A 177 13.38 14.54 -5.97
CA ALA A 177 12.21 15.14 -6.56
C ALA A 177 12.03 14.66 -8.01
N LYS A 178 10.78 14.58 -8.44
CA LYS A 178 10.42 14.28 -9.81
C LYS A 178 9.36 15.23 -10.33
N VAL A 179 9.36 15.42 -11.62
CA VAL A 179 8.34 16.17 -12.36
C VAL A 179 7.70 15.22 -13.35
N ASP A 180 6.40 15.06 -13.24
CA ASP A 180 5.58 14.33 -14.20
C ASP A 180 4.80 15.37 -15.02
N ALA A 181 4.91 15.35 -16.35
CA ALA A 181 4.21 16.27 -17.24
C ALA A 181 3.44 15.52 -18.32
N LYS A 182 2.19 15.95 -18.54
CA LYS A 182 1.38 15.47 -19.66
C LYS A 182 1.39 16.51 -20.76
N ILE A 183 2.01 16.17 -21.89
CA ILE A 183 2.16 17.03 -23.07
C ILE A 183 1.41 16.41 -24.23
N GLY A 184 0.15 16.77 -24.39
CA GLY A 184 -0.73 16.15 -25.39
C GLY A 184 -0.96 14.67 -25.10
N VAL A 185 -0.49 13.80 -25.98
CA VAL A 185 -0.57 12.33 -25.84
C VAL A 185 0.66 11.71 -25.16
N VAL A 186 1.69 12.52 -24.91
CA VAL A 186 2.95 12.06 -24.32
C VAL A 186 2.96 12.34 -22.82
N ASN A 187 3.35 11.34 -22.03
CA ASN A 187 3.68 11.52 -20.62
C ASN A 187 5.20 11.55 -20.49
N ALA A 188 5.74 12.59 -19.90
CA ALA A 188 7.16 12.77 -19.65
C ALA A 188 7.42 12.83 -18.14
N THR A 189 8.41 12.09 -17.68
CA THR A 189 8.89 12.15 -16.28
C THR A 189 10.37 12.46 -16.28
N ALA A 190 10.77 13.42 -15.45
CA ALA A 190 12.16 13.73 -15.17
C ALA A 190 12.34 13.86 -13.65
N GLY A 191 13.49 13.45 -13.13
CA GLY A 191 13.71 13.54 -11.70
C GLY A 191 15.18 13.35 -11.32
N TYR A 192 15.44 13.72 -10.07
CA TYR A 192 16.71 13.50 -9.41
C TYR A 192 16.50 12.75 -8.11
N THR A 193 17.23 11.65 -7.94
CA THR A 193 17.11 10.79 -6.77
C THR A 193 18.48 10.48 -6.21
N VAL A 194 18.60 10.59 -4.91
CA VAL A 194 19.80 10.22 -4.16
C VAL A 194 19.50 9.00 -3.31
N PHE A 195 20.28 7.97 -3.48
CA PHE A 195 20.35 6.82 -2.58
C PHE A 195 21.61 6.99 -1.73
N LYS A 196 21.43 7.10 -0.42
CA LYS A 196 22.58 7.09 0.50
C LYS A 196 22.82 5.69 0.99
N ASP A 197 24.08 5.29 0.96
CA ASP A 197 24.52 4.02 1.50
C ASP A 197 24.21 3.96 3.00
N GLY A 198 23.66 2.85 3.42
CA GLY A 198 23.70 2.41 4.79
C GLY A 198 25.13 2.00 5.15
N THR A 199 25.38 1.83 6.39
CA THR A 199 26.63 1.25 6.89
C THR A 199 26.85 -0.06 6.15
N TYR A 200 27.96 -0.18 5.41
CA TYR A 200 28.43 -1.48 4.94
C TYR A 200 28.58 -2.35 6.18
N SER A 201 27.77 -3.40 6.32
CA SER A 201 28.16 -4.47 7.19
C SER A 201 29.35 -5.13 6.51
N GLU A 202 30.53 -4.87 7.03
CA GLU A 202 31.71 -5.63 6.72
C GLU A 202 31.35 -7.09 7.03
N TYR A 203 31.13 -7.91 6.02
CA TYR A 203 31.08 -9.35 6.22
C TYR A 203 32.49 -9.78 6.59
N GLU A 204 32.66 -10.15 7.84
CA GLU A 204 33.83 -10.89 8.28
C GLU A 204 33.86 -12.19 7.48
N TRP A 205 34.84 -12.29 6.60
CA TRP A 205 35.14 -13.53 5.87
C TRP A 205 35.68 -14.53 6.86
N ASP A 206 34.84 -15.42 7.37
CA ASP A 206 35.32 -16.62 8.02
C ASP A 206 35.97 -17.49 6.95
N THR A 207 37.26 -17.31 6.79
CA THR A 207 38.12 -18.22 6.04
C THR A 207 38.17 -19.53 6.82
N TYR A 208 37.29 -20.46 6.49
CA TYR A 208 37.50 -21.84 6.89
C TYR A 208 38.75 -22.36 6.17
N ARG A 209 39.77 -22.58 6.97
CA ARG A 209 40.94 -23.39 6.59
C ARG A 209 40.61 -24.87 6.72
#